data_6de601ddc098a67a48f26ffd5cdb197e
#
_entry.id   6de601ddc098a67a48f26ffd5cdb197e
#
_cell.length_a   1.000
_cell.length_b   1.000
_cell.length_c   1.000
_cell.angle_alpha   90.00
_cell.angle_beta   90.00
_cell.angle_gamma   90.00
#
_symmetry.space_group_name_H-M   'P 1'
#
loop_
_entity.id
_entity.type
_entity.pdbx_description
1 polymer ?
#
loop_
_entity_poly.entity_id
_entity_poly.type
_entity_poly.pdbx_seq_one_letter_code
_entity_poly.pdbx_strand_id
1 'polypeptide(L)'
;MKKALFLLLVLCVLALSACSAAPVASDAPASTATIPPQVDETPAASDASAAQALRVEPMASDIDLSNLTDCTLQVGFDLNQDLVSENGSYKLTMVVCDYDRYDAVEVSQLKEGDTIVIDGQDVVITSIDRTNGVQINGGIDEGGYELGTVDGGVLRVWNLDDAIDYHPVGSVTLPLSADFKLIDSSDLEKGETTVSLADFVALQGDAAVFARSNTQARITNGELFYVQRFYMP
;
A
#
# COMPACT_ATOMS: atom_id res chain seq x y z
N MET A 1 -20.45 27.01 -33.49
CA MET A 1 -20.97 28.27 -32.87
C MET A 1 -21.05 28.07 -31.37
N LYS A 2 -20.50 29.09 -30.67
CA LYS A 2 -20.60 29.38 -29.22
C LYS A 2 -19.80 28.49 -28.25
N LYS A 3 -18.64 29.04 -27.92
CA LYS A 3 -17.76 28.79 -26.76
C LYS A 3 -18.50 29.23 -25.48
N ALA A 4 -18.37 28.46 -24.42
CA ALA A 4 -18.59 28.93 -23.06
C ALA A 4 -17.43 28.54 -22.19
N LEU A 5 -16.61 29.50 -21.87
CA LEU A 5 -15.48 29.51 -20.96
C LEU A 5 -16.04 29.69 -19.54
N PHE A 6 -15.81 28.76 -18.63
CA PHE A 6 -16.05 28.97 -17.20
C PHE A 6 -14.72 28.97 -16.45
N LEU A 7 -14.29 30.19 -16.15
CA LEU A 7 -13.17 30.52 -15.28
C LEU A 7 -13.71 30.59 -13.85
N LEU A 8 -13.32 29.67 -12.96
CA LEU A 8 -13.58 29.78 -11.52
C LEU A 8 -12.29 30.02 -10.77
N LEU A 9 -12.14 31.30 -10.39
CA LEU A 9 -11.06 31.81 -9.54
C LEU A 9 -11.44 31.55 -8.09
N VAL A 10 -10.68 30.72 -7.36
CA VAL A 10 -10.82 30.58 -5.90
C VAL A 10 -9.60 31.18 -5.21
N LEU A 11 -9.88 32.26 -4.51
CA LEU A 11 -8.97 33.09 -3.74
C LEU A 11 -8.67 32.39 -2.41
N CYS A 12 -7.41 31.97 -2.15
CA CYS A 12 -6.97 31.53 -0.84
C CYS A 12 -6.61 32.74 0.04
N VAL A 13 -7.31 32.89 1.14
CA VAL A 13 -6.98 33.85 2.21
C VAL A 13 -6.06 33.16 3.22
N LEU A 14 -4.84 33.65 3.34
CA LEU A 14 -3.88 33.36 4.39
C LEU A 14 -4.26 34.15 5.65
N ALA A 15 -4.45 33.46 6.76
CA ALA A 15 -4.47 34.07 8.08
C ALA A 15 -3.32 33.54 8.92
N LEU A 16 -2.28 34.36 9.05
CA LEU A 16 -1.23 34.26 10.07
C LEU A 16 -1.80 34.76 11.41
N SER A 17 -1.62 33.97 12.46
CA SER A 17 -1.72 34.47 13.85
C SER A 17 -0.55 33.95 14.65
N ALA A 18 0.40 34.84 14.84
CA ALA A 18 1.44 34.73 15.84
C ALA A 18 0.88 35.29 17.17
N CYS A 19 1.10 34.62 18.29
CA CYS A 19 1.09 35.21 19.61
C CYS A 19 2.17 34.61 20.48
N SER A 20 3.12 35.46 20.76
CA SER A 20 4.18 35.41 21.75
C SER A 20 3.63 35.80 23.14
N ALA A 21 4.06 35.15 24.19
CA ALA A 21 4.34 35.77 25.48
C ALA A 21 5.12 34.84 26.43
N ALA A 22 6.24 35.31 26.89
CA ALA A 22 7.08 34.76 27.97
C ALA A 22 6.79 35.53 29.30
N PRO A 23 7.62 35.46 30.35
CA PRO A 23 7.37 34.63 31.53
C PRO A 23 7.20 35.54 32.77
N VAL A 24 6.71 35.01 33.85
CA VAL A 24 6.81 35.66 35.18
C VAL A 24 7.26 34.64 36.20
N ALA A 25 8.41 34.91 36.77
CA ALA A 25 8.88 34.30 38.02
C ALA A 25 8.26 35.03 39.22
N SER A 26 7.93 34.31 40.28
CA SER A 26 7.90 34.91 41.66
C SER A 26 7.95 33.82 42.70
N ASP A 27 9.02 33.88 43.43
CA ASP A 27 9.31 33.67 44.85
C ASP A 27 8.47 32.74 45.73
N ALA A 28 9.23 31.91 46.41
CA ALA A 28 8.86 31.11 47.57
C ALA A 28 8.61 32.01 48.84
N PRO A 29 7.92 31.48 49.85
CA PRO A 29 8.67 31.22 51.05
C PRO A 29 8.46 29.84 51.68
N ALA A 30 9.51 29.42 52.33
CA ALA A 30 9.60 28.23 53.16
C ALA A 30 8.59 28.25 54.32
N SER A 31 7.96 27.14 54.59
CA SER A 31 7.32 26.89 55.87
C SER A 31 7.63 25.47 56.37
N THR A 32 8.02 25.45 57.58
CA THR A 32 8.64 24.43 58.39
C THR A 32 7.67 23.28 58.72
N ALA A 33 8.19 22.09 58.59
CA ALA A 33 7.93 20.83 59.27
C ALA A 33 6.75 20.66 60.24
N THR A 34 6.04 19.57 60.02
CA THR A 34 5.63 18.67 61.11
C THR A 34 5.40 17.29 60.51
N ILE A 35 6.14 16.30 60.95
CA ILE A 35 6.02 14.89 60.56
C ILE A 35 4.92 14.27 61.43
N PRO A 36 3.83 13.73 60.84
CA PRO A 36 2.96 12.78 61.53
C PRO A 36 3.45 11.32 61.28
N PRO A 37 3.09 10.39 62.12
CA PRO A 37 3.71 9.06 62.19
C PRO A 37 3.35 8.22 60.96
N GLN A 38 4.37 7.49 60.53
CA GLN A 38 4.36 6.50 59.47
C GLN A 38 3.38 5.39 59.82
N VAL A 39 2.31 5.28 59.05
CA VAL A 39 1.46 4.11 59.01
C VAL A 39 2.09 3.19 57.97
N ASP A 40 2.47 2.01 58.41
CA ASP A 40 3.03 0.94 57.61
C ASP A 40 1.93 0.38 56.70
N GLU A 41 1.69 1.03 55.53
CA GLU A 41 0.85 0.45 54.49
C GLU A 41 1.70 -0.47 53.61
N THR A 42 1.50 -1.78 53.80
CA THR A 42 1.95 -2.82 52.91
C THR A 42 1.54 -2.46 51.48
N PRO A 43 2.45 -2.33 50.53
CA PRO A 43 2.07 -2.11 49.14
C PRO A 43 1.38 -3.39 48.64
N ALA A 44 0.06 -3.29 48.44
CA ALA A 44 -0.64 -4.24 47.64
C ALA A 44 0.03 -4.24 46.24
N ALA A 45 0.75 -5.30 45.95
CA ALA A 45 1.30 -5.55 44.63
C ALA A 45 0.13 -5.65 43.65
N SER A 46 -0.16 -4.56 42.97
CA SER A 46 -1.00 -4.57 41.77
C SER A 46 -0.11 -4.94 40.59
N ASP A 47 0.24 -6.22 40.47
CA ASP A 47 0.74 -6.80 39.24
C ASP A 47 -0.44 -6.97 38.26
N ALA A 48 -1.05 -5.87 37.87
CA ALA A 48 -1.74 -5.81 36.61
C ALA A 48 -0.66 -5.59 35.53
N SER A 49 -0.05 -6.69 35.09
CA SER A 49 0.65 -6.69 33.82
C SER A 49 -0.35 -6.20 32.78
N ALA A 50 -0.26 -4.95 32.41
CA ALA A 50 -1.03 -4.40 31.30
C ALA A 50 -0.68 -5.27 30.10
N ALA A 51 -1.60 -6.09 29.64
CA ALA A 51 -1.40 -6.91 28.45
C ALA A 51 -1.02 -5.94 27.32
N GLN A 52 0.19 -6.10 26.81
CA GLN A 52 0.69 -5.26 25.72
C GLN A 52 -0.26 -5.40 24.53
N ALA A 53 -0.70 -4.28 23.95
CA ALA A 53 -1.53 -4.29 22.76
C ALA A 53 -0.83 -5.08 21.64
N LEU A 54 -1.56 -5.95 20.99
CA LEU A 54 -1.05 -6.72 19.85
C LEU A 54 -0.87 -5.77 18.67
N ARG A 55 0.19 -5.97 17.89
CA ARG A 55 0.44 -5.31 16.62
C ARG A 55 0.64 -6.36 15.56
N VAL A 56 -0.21 -6.35 14.54
CA VAL A 56 -0.11 -7.26 13.39
C VAL A 56 0.44 -6.49 12.18
N GLU A 57 1.54 -7.00 11.66
CA GLU A 57 2.19 -6.50 10.43
C GLU A 57 1.74 -7.33 9.24
N PRO A 58 1.75 -6.78 8.02
CA PRO A 58 1.62 -7.61 6.83
C PRO A 58 2.79 -8.59 6.73
N MET A 59 2.51 -9.75 6.16
CA MET A 59 3.54 -10.74 5.85
C MET A 59 4.58 -10.12 4.90
N ALA A 60 5.85 -10.47 5.08
CA ALA A 60 6.88 -10.03 4.15
C ALA A 60 6.58 -10.54 2.74
N SER A 61 6.88 -9.72 1.74
CA SER A 61 6.77 -10.15 0.34
C SER A 61 7.76 -11.29 0.05
N ASP A 62 7.30 -12.31 -0.66
CA ASP A 62 8.11 -13.46 -1.09
C ASP A 62 8.92 -13.16 -2.36
N ILE A 63 8.77 -11.96 -2.93
CA ILE A 63 9.37 -11.61 -4.21
C ILE A 63 10.86 -11.32 -4.00
N ASP A 64 11.71 -12.24 -4.47
CA ASP A 64 13.17 -12.04 -4.51
C ASP A 64 13.57 -11.33 -5.80
N LEU A 65 13.68 -10.00 -5.75
CA LEU A 65 14.08 -9.18 -6.90
C LEU A 65 15.50 -9.47 -7.42
N SER A 66 16.34 -10.13 -6.63
CA SER A 66 17.71 -10.50 -7.03
C SER A 66 17.76 -11.79 -7.86
N ASN A 67 16.68 -12.58 -7.85
CA ASN A 67 16.64 -13.90 -8.50
C ASN A 67 15.30 -14.16 -9.20
N LEU A 68 15.00 -13.32 -10.19
CA LEU A 68 13.80 -13.46 -11.02
C LEU A 68 14.07 -14.40 -12.20
N THR A 69 13.70 -15.66 -12.06
CA THR A 69 13.90 -16.66 -13.14
C THR A 69 12.59 -17.01 -13.85
N ASP A 70 11.70 -17.75 -13.19
CA ASP A 70 10.44 -18.24 -13.77
C ASP A 70 9.25 -17.82 -12.91
N CYS A 71 8.85 -16.55 -13.01
CA CYS A 71 7.79 -15.97 -12.18
C CYS A 71 6.87 -15.06 -12.98
N THR A 72 5.70 -14.80 -12.42
CA THR A 72 4.78 -13.75 -12.87
C THR A 72 4.68 -12.70 -11.78
N LEU A 73 4.86 -11.43 -12.14
CA LEU A 73 4.87 -10.31 -11.22
C LEU A 73 3.81 -9.28 -11.61
N GLN A 74 3.23 -8.64 -10.61
CA GLN A 74 2.45 -7.42 -10.83
C GLN A 74 3.42 -6.26 -10.97
N VAL A 75 3.26 -5.46 -12.03
CA VAL A 75 4.24 -4.42 -12.38
C VAL A 75 3.56 -3.14 -12.86
N GLY A 76 4.31 -2.02 -12.77
CA GLY A 76 3.95 -0.77 -13.42
C GLY A 76 5.17 -0.14 -14.09
N PHE A 77 4.99 0.54 -15.23
CA PHE A 77 6.06 1.26 -15.93
C PHE A 77 5.49 2.29 -16.91
N ASP A 78 6.32 3.26 -17.26
CA ASP A 78 6.09 4.21 -18.37
C ASP A 78 7.01 3.84 -19.52
N LEU A 79 6.43 3.36 -20.60
CA LEU A 79 7.19 2.88 -21.76
C LEU A 79 8.14 3.93 -22.35
N ASN A 80 7.79 5.22 -22.22
CA ASN A 80 8.61 6.32 -22.73
C ASN A 80 9.88 6.56 -21.92
N GLN A 81 9.85 6.23 -20.63
CA GLN A 81 10.95 6.47 -19.70
C GLN A 81 11.76 5.21 -19.42
N ASP A 82 11.09 4.08 -19.39
CA ASP A 82 11.58 2.85 -18.81
C ASP A 82 12.11 1.85 -19.84
N LEU A 83 11.73 2.01 -21.13
CA LEU A 83 12.23 1.17 -22.22
C LEU A 83 13.47 1.79 -22.84
N VAL A 84 14.59 1.09 -22.77
CA VAL A 84 15.86 1.52 -23.36
C VAL A 84 16.38 0.51 -24.39
N SER A 85 16.99 1.02 -25.46
CA SER A 85 17.69 0.20 -26.46
C SER A 85 19.18 0.24 -26.20
N GLU A 86 19.80 -0.93 -26.09
CA GLU A 86 21.24 -1.08 -25.89
C GLU A 86 21.80 -2.17 -26.79
N ASN A 87 22.72 -1.81 -27.68
CA ASN A 87 23.38 -2.75 -28.60
C ASN A 87 22.44 -3.61 -29.45
N GLY A 88 21.28 -3.07 -29.83
CA GLY A 88 20.28 -3.79 -30.63
C GLY A 88 19.36 -4.70 -29.83
N SER A 89 19.47 -4.71 -28.52
CA SER A 89 18.56 -5.35 -27.58
C SER A 89 17.77 -4.30 -26.80
N TYR A 90 16.62 -4.70 -26.26
CA TYR A 90 15.80 -3.82 -25.42
C TYR A 90 15.81 -4.29 -23.98
N LYS A 91 15.81 -3.33 -23.06
CA LYS A 91 15.63 -3.56 -21.62
C LYS A 91 14.47 -2.70 -21.12
N LEU A 92 13.68 -3.24 -20.22
CA LEU A 92 12.58 -2.53 -19.57
C LEU A 92 12.81 -2.48 -18.07
N THR A 93 12.73 -1.27 -17.51
CA THR A 93 12.67 -1.08 -16.07
C THR A 93 11.22 -1.11 -15.62
N MET A 94 10.91 -1.91 -14.61
CA MET A 94 9.56 -2.06 -14.07
C MET A 94 9.58 -1.85 -12.56
N VAL A 95 8.58 -1.15 -12.05
CA VAL A 95 8.28 -1.17 -10.62
C VAL A 95 7.52 -2.45 -10.33
N VAL A 96 8.08 -3.31 -9.51
CA VAL A 96 7.45 -4.55 -9.05
C VAL A 96 6.58 -4.22 -7.86
N CYS A 97 5.38 -4.76 -7.85
CA CYS A 97 4.37 -4.50 -6.85
C CYS A 97 3.89 -5.80 -6.19
N ASP A 98 3.52 -5.71 -4.93
CA ASP A 98 2.86 -6.74 -4.16
C ASP A 98 1.71 -6.09 -3.37
N TYR A 99 0.95 -6.87 -2.62
CA TYR A 99 -0.14 -6.39 -1.79
C TYR A 99 0.00 -6.94 -0.37
N ASP A 100 -0.59 -6.25 0.59
CA ASP A 100 -0.55 -6.65 1.99
C ASP A 100 -1.32 -7.95 2.21
N ARG A 101 -0.63 -8.92 2.81
CA ARG A 101 -1.16 -10.23 3.20
C ARG A 101 -0.97 -10.42 4.69
N TYR A 102 -1.95 -11.03 5.35
CA TYR A 102 -1.95 -11.23 6.79
C TYR A 102 -2.20 -12.69 7.13
N ASP A 103 -1.52 -13.18 8.16
CA ASP A 103 -1.80 -14.49 8.73
C ASP A 103 -3.16 -14.48 9.45
N ALA A 104 -4.06 -15.38 9.05
CA ALA A 104 -5.40 -15.44 9.61
C ALA A 104 -5.42 -15.77 11.11
N VAL A 105 -4.41 -16.49 11.62
CA VAL A 105 -4.30 -16.83 13.05
C VAL A 105 -3.94 -15.56 13.84
N GLU A 106 -3.00 -14.75 13.36
CA GLU A 106 -2.64 -13.47 14.00
C GLU A 106 -3.83 -12.50 14.00
N VAL A 107 -4.48 -12.34 12.85
CA VAL A 107 -5.69 -11.49 12.73
C VAL A 107 -6.82 -11.97 13.63
N SER A 108 -6.96 -13.28 13.84
CA SER A 108 -7.98 -13.83 14.74
C SER A 108 -7.80 -13.42 16.20
N GLN A 109 -6.58 -13.06 16.60
CA GLN A 109 -6.25 -12.65 17.98
C GLN A 109 -6.48 -11.15 18.22
N LEU A 110 -6.65 -10.35 17.17
CA LEU A 110 -6.88 -8.92 17.28
C LEU A 110 -8.16 -8.60 18.04
N LYS A 111 -8.10 -7.54 18.83
CA LYS A 111 -9.24 -6.99 19.60
C LYS A 111 -9.18 -5.46 19.63
N GLU A 112 -10.18 -4.83 20.18
CA GLU A 112 -10.18 -3.38 20.39
C GLU A 112 -8.96 -2.94 21.22
N GLY A 113 -8.30 -1.88 20.77
CA GLY A 113 -7.05 -1.35 21.32
C GLY A 113 -5.78 -1.93 20.70
N ASP A 114 -5.86 -3.00 19.94
CA ASP A 114 -4.73 -3.53 19.16
C ASP A 114 -4.53 -2.71 17.87
N THR A 115 -3.43 -2.97 17.17
CA THR A 115 -3.06 -2.27 15.95
C THR A 115 -2.86 -3.29 14.82
N ILE A 116 -3.32 -2.96 13.63
CA ILE A 116 -2.94 -3.62 12.39
C ILE A 116 -2.29 -2.60 11.45
N VAL A 117 -1.25 -2.99 10.75
CA VAL A 117 -0.60 -2.12 9.75
C VAL A 117 -1.23 -2.39 8.40
N ILE A 118 -1.81 -1.38 7.76
CA ILE A 118 -2.42 -1.45 6.43
C ILE A 118 -1.80 -0.34 5.58
N ASP A 119 -1.27 -0.67 4.41
CA ASP A 119 -0.57 0.27 3.51
C ASP A 119 0.55 1.05 4.23
N GLY A 120 1.26 0.37 5.13
CA GLY A 120 2.33 0.96 5.94
C GLY A 120 1.84 1.92 7.03
N GLN A 121 0.53 1.99 7.29
CA GLN A 121 -0.08 2.87 8.28
C GLN A 121 -0.60 2.09 9.49
N ASP A 122 -0.37 2.61 10.68
CA ASP A 122 -0.92 2.06 11.92
C ASP A 122 -2.41 2.33 12.02
N VAL A 123 -3.21 1.28 11.96
CA VAL A 123 -4.65 1.33 12.17
C VAL A 123 -4.96 0.78 13.55
N VAL A 124 -5.34 1.66 14.48
CA VAL A 124 -5.81 1.25 15.82
C VAL A 124 -7.23 0.72 15.70
N ILE A 125 -7.47 -0.46 16.24
CA ILE A 125 -8.77 -1.13 16.19
C ILE A 125 -9.68 -0.54 17.26
N THR A 126 -10.71 0.16 16.82
CA THR A 126 -11.77 0.70 17.69
C THR A 126 -13.02 -0.19 17.73
N SER A 127 -13.20 -1.02 16.71
CA SER A 127 -14.22 -2.07 16.65
C SER A 127 -13.76 -3.17 15.70
N ILE A 128 -14.19 -4.40 15.96
CA ILE A 128 -13.93 -5.55 15.09
C ILE A 128 -15.15 -6.48 15.08
N ASP A 129 -15.66 -6.77 13.88
CA ASP A 129 -16.73 -7.76 13.64
C ASP A 129 -16.18 -8.91 12.80
N ARG A 130 -16.56 -10.14 13.15
CA ARG A 130 -16.13 -11.38 12.46
C ARG A 130 -17.30 -12.22 11.98
N THR A 131 -18.49 -11.63 11.91
CA THR A 131 -19.71 -12.37 11.54
C THR A 131 -19.70 -12.77 10.06
N ASN A 132 -19.25 -11.87 9.19
CA ASN A 132 -19.20 -12.05 7.73
C ASN A 132 -17.85 -11.63 7.15
N GLY A 133 -16.78 -12.25 7.59
CA GLY A 133 -15.41 -11.79 7.30
C GLY A 133 -14.81 -11.08 8.50
N VAL A 134 -13.74 -10.34 8.31
CA VAL A 134 -13.14 -9.51 9.36
C VAL A 134 -13.31 -8.05 8.99
N GLN A 135 -14.23 -7.37 9.67
CA GLN A 135 -14.47 -5.95 9.51
C GLN A 135 -13.81 -5.19 10.66
N ILE A 136 -12.99 -4.21 10.34
CA ILE A 136 -12.25 -3.36 11.28
C ILE A 136 -12.79 -1.94 11.16
N ASN A 137 -13.08 -1.31 12.30
CA ASN A 137 -13.57 0.06 12.42
C ASN A 137 -14.82 0.34 11.55
N GLY A 138 -15.79 -0.60 11.57
CA GLY A 138 -17.05 -0.51 10.85
C GLY A 138 -17.03 -1.07 9.42
N GLY A 139 -15.87 -1.59 8.96
CA GLY A 139 -15.75 -2.09 7.59
C GLY A 139 -15.69 -0.99 6.54
N ILE A 140 -15.67 -1.39 5.26
CA ILE A 140 -15.50 -0.48 4.11
C ILE A 140 -16.61 0.56 4.05
N ASP A 141 -17.86 0.18 4.31
CA ASP A 141 -19.03 1.05 4.20
C ASP A 141 -19.00 2.22 5.18
N GLU A 142 -18.30 2.08 6.30
CA GLU A 142 -18.16 3.10 7.34
C GLU A 142 -16.76 3.78 7.31
N GLY A 143 -15.95 3.49 6.29
CA GLY A 143 -14.62 4.06 6.14
C GLY A 143 -13.53 3.34 6.93
N GLY A 144 -13.82 2.13 7.43
CA GLY A 144 -12.86 1.20 7.99
C GLY A 144 -12.33 0.22 6.94
N TYR A 145 -11.98 -0.99 7.37
CA TYR A 145 -11.37 -2.00 6.51
C TYR A 145 -12.11 -3.33 6.60
N GLU A 146 -12.10 -4.07 5.50
CA GLU A 146 -12.55 -5.45 5.46
C GLU A 146 -11.41 -6.35 5.00
N LEU A 147 -11.21 -7.47 5.70
CA LEU A 147 -10.21 -8.47 5.37
C LEU A 147 -10.91 -9.74 4.89
N GLY A 148 -10.63 -10.11 3.65
CA GLY A 148 -11.16 -11.32 3.04
C GLY A 148 -10.09 -12.39 2.87
N THR A 149 -10.54 -13.65 2.86
CA THR A 149 -9.66 -14.81 2.67
C THR A 149 -9.18 -14.87 1.22
N VAL A 150 -7.87 -15.08 1.03
CA VAL A 150 -7.29 -15.46 -0.25
C VAL A 150 -7.19 -16.99 -0.29
N ASP A 151 -6.01 -17.55 -0.11
CA ASP A 151 -5.76 -18.99 -0.07
C ASP A 151 -4.95 -19.37 1.18
N GLY A 152 -5.10 -20.62 1.64
CA GLY A 152 -4.20 -21.19 2.64
C GLY A 152 -4.21 -20.54 4.03
N GLY A 153 -5.27 -19.82 4.40
CA GLY A 153 -5.32 -19.12 5.68
C GLY A 153 -4.70 -17.73 5.65
N VAL A 154 -4.52 -17.16 4.46
CA VAL A 154 -4.04 -15.80 4.24
C VAL A 154 -5.23 -14.87 4.02
N LEU A 155 -5.18 -13.69 4.62
CA LEU A 155 -6.15 -12.61 4.44
C LEU A 155 -5.51 -11.46 3.66
N ARG A 156 -6.32 -10.69 2.95
CA ARG A 156 -5.96 -9.41 2.35
C ARG A 156 -7.01 -8.34 2.64
N VAL A 157 -6.64 -7.10 2.52
CA VAL A 157 -7.61 -5.99 2.54
C VAL A 157 -8.45 -6.03 1.25
N TRP A 158 -9.76 -5.87 1.40
CA TRP A 158 -10.71 -5.70 0.31
C TRP A 158 -11.03 -4.21 0.13
N ASN A 159 -11.31 -3.80 -1.08
CA ASN A 159 -11.90 -2.50 -1.38
C ASN A 159 -13.27 -2.65 -2.08
N LEU A 160 -13.98 -1.54 -2.28
CA LEU A 160 -15.35 -1.54 -2.82
C LEU A 160 -15.46 -2.16 -4.22
N ASP A 161 -14.39 -2.14 -5.00
CA ASP A 161 -14.36 -2.67 -6.37
C ASP A 161 -13.80 -4.09 -6.44
N ASP A 162 -13.58 -4.74 -5.28
CA ASP A 162 -12.87 -6.03 -5.15
C ASP A 162 -11.47 -6.02 -5.81
N ALA A 163 -10.93 -4.84 -6.06
CA ALA A 163 -9.60 -4.69 -6.60
C ALA A 163 -8.53 -4.91 -5.52
N ILE A 164 -7.36 -5.36 -5.92
CA ILE A 164 -6.21 -5.47 -5.03
C ILE A 164 -5.47 -4.14 -5.02
N ASP A 165 -5.17 -3.62 -3.84
CA ASP A 165 -4.30 -2.45 -3.71
C ASP A 165 -2.84 -2.89 -3.71
N TYR A 166 -2.19 -2.67 -4.84
CA TYR A 166 -0.80 -3.03 -5.05
C TYR A 166 0.12 -1.86 -4.66
N HIS A 167 1.12 -2.13 -3.84
CA HIS A 167 2.17 -1.18 -3.48
C HIS A 167 3.54 -1.59 -4.02
N PRO A 168 4.45 -0.64 -4.29
CA PRO A 168 5.79 -0.94 -4.77
C PRO A 168 6.62 -1.69 -3.73
N VAL A 169 7.25 -2.80 -4.14
CA VAL A 169 8.25 -3.53 -3.34
C VAL A 169 9.67 -3.31 -3.85
N GLY A 170 9.82 -2.78 -5.06
CA GLY A 170 11.11 -2.43 -5.64
C GLY A 170 11.04 -2.25 -7.14
N SER A 171 12.21 -2.14 -7.78
CA SER A 171 12.31 -2.01 -9.24
C SER A 171 13.32 -2.99 -9.80
N VAL A 172 13.08 -3.46 -11.03
CA VAL A 172 13.95 -4.37 -11.75
C VAL A 172 14.09 -3.93 -13.21
N THR A 173 15.28 -4.08 -13.77
CA THR A 173 15.53 -3.87 -15.20
C THR A 173 15.87 -5.20 -15.82
N LEU A 174 15.05 -5.67 -16.76
CA LEU A 174 15.23 -6.95 -17.43
C LEU A 174 15.36 -6.78 -18.95
N PRO A 175 16.18 -7.62 -19.61
CA PRO A 175 16.19 -7.72 -21.05
C PRO A 175 14.84 -8.28 -21.53
N LEU A 176 14.37 -7.80 -22.69
CA LEU A 176 13.23 -8.39 -23.38
C LEU A 176 13.71 -9.60 -24.16
N SER A 177 13.00 -10.72 -24.03
CA SER A 177 13.23 -11.90 -24.84
C SER A 177 13.05 -11.60 -26.34
N ALA A 178 13.75 -12.32 -27.20
CA ALA A 178 13.56 -12.22 -28.65
C ALA A 178 12.10 -12.59 -29.07
N ASP A 179 11.44 -13.45 -28.30
CA ASP A 179 10.05 -13.87 -28.49
C ASP A 179 9.05 -13.06 -27.65
N PHE A 180 9.50 -11.91 -27.15
CA PHE A 180 8.64 -11.04 -26.30
C PHE A 180 7.32 -10.69 -26.98
N LYS A 181 6.26 -10.62 -26.18
CA LYS A 181 4.91 -10.23 -26.59
C LYS A 181 4.26 -9.32 -25.55
N LEU A 182 3.45 -8.37 -26.02
CA LEU A 182 2.43 -7.76 -25.20
C LEU A 182 1.09 -8.46 -25.48
N ILE A 183 0.44 -8.96 -24.44
CA ILE A 183 -0.94 -9.48 -24.48
C ILE A 183 -1.82 -8.37 -23.92
N ASP A 184 -2.63 -7.76 -24.77
CA ASP A 184 -3.45 -6.61 -24.40
C ASP A 184 -4.93 -6.96 -24.41
N SER A 185 -5.53 -7.00 -23.24
CA SER A 185 -6.96 -7.22 -23.01
C SER A 185 -7.62 -5.97 -22.40
N SER A 186 -6.99 -4.80 -22.51
CA SER A 186 -7.49 -3.56 -21.89
C SER A 186 -8.67 -2.94 -22.62
N ASP A 187 -8.92 -3.32 -23.86
CA ASP A 187 -10.03 -2.85 -24.68
C ASP A 187 -11.05 -3.98 -24.86
N LEU A 188 -12.17 -3.90 -24.14
CA LEU A 188 -13.22 -4.92 -24.18
C LEU A 188 -13.90 -5.05 -25.57
N GLU A 189 -13.92 -3.99 -26.36
CA GLU A 189 -14.54 -4.03 -27.69
C GLU A 189 -13.66 -4.78 -28.70
N LYS A 190 -12.33 -4.68 -28.55
CA LYS A 190 -11.38 -5.39 -29.42
C LYS A 190 -11.08 -6.81 -28.94
N GLY A 191 -11.31 -7.07 -27.64
CA GLY A 191 -10.90 -8.30 -26.99
C GLY A 191 -9.38 -8.42 -26.85
N GLU A 192 -8.91 -9.63 -26.56
CA GLU A 192 -7.47 -9.88 -26.38
C GLU A 192 -6.73 -9.76 -27.72
N THR A 193 -5.66 -8.99 -27.71
CA THR A 193 -4.76 -8.82 -28.85
C THR A 193 -3.32 -9.16 -28.44
N THR A 194 -2.55 -9.68 -29.38
CA THR A 194 -1.12 -9.94 -29.19
C THR A 194 -0.30 -8.99 -30.05
N VAL A 195 0.59 -8.25 -29.40
CA VAL A 195 1.46 -7.23 -30.01
C VAL A 195 2.90 -7.77 -30.02
N SER A 196 3.56 -7.70 -31.17
CA SER A 196 4.96 -8.13 -31.31
C SER A 196 5.92 -7.20 -30.59
N LEU A 197 7.19 -7.63 -30.36
CA LEU A 197 8.23 -6.77 -29.82
C LEU A 197 8.40 -5.47 -30.62
N ALA A 198 8.40 -5.56 -31.95
CA ALA A 198 8.57 -4.40 -32.82
C ALA A 198 7.42 -3.39 -32.65
N ASP A 199 6.19 -3.89 -32.61
CA ASP A 199 5.01 -3.05 -32.40
C ASP A 199 4.91 -2.50 -30.97
N PHE A 200 5.34 -3.28 -29.97
CA PHE A 200 5.44 -2.82 -28.59
C PHE A 200 6.42 -1.64 -28.45
N VAL A 201 7.59 -1.75 -29.07
CA VAL A 201 8.58 -0.65 -29.09
C VAL A 201 8.02 0.58 -29.81
N ALA A 202 7.21 0.39 -30.86
CA ALA A 202 6.60 1.48 -31.60
C ALA A 202 5.51 2.23 -30.80
N LEU A 203 5.03 1.67 -29.67
CA LEU A 203 4.13 2.37 -28.75
C LEU A 203 4.84 3.49 -27.97
N GLN A 204 6.18 3.57 -27.98
CA GLN A 204 6.89 4.73 -27.44
C GLN A 204 6.43 6.00 -28.19
N GLY A 205 6.12 7.06 -27.43
CA GLY A 205 5.56 8.30 -27.98
C GLY A 205 4.04 8.39 -27.84
N ASP A 206 3.35 7.26 -27.80
CA ASP A 206 1.94 7.21 -27.38
C ASP A 206 1.89 7.15 -25.83
N ALA A 207 0.86 7.71 -25.22
CA ALA A 207 0.73 7.74 -23.75
C ALA A 207 0.37 6.34 -23.21
N ALA A 208 1.20 5.34 -23.46
CA ALA A 208 0.99 3.97 -23.00
C ALA A 208 1.52 3.80 -21.57
N VAL A 209 0.68 4.14 -20.60
CA VAL A 209 0.96 3.85 -19.18
C VAL A 209 0.50 2.42 -18.88
N PHE A 210 1.40 1.64 -18.34
CA PHE A 210 1.15 0.29 -17.82
C PHE A 210 1.03 0.40 -16.30
N ALA A 211 -0.21 0.44 -15.82
CA ALA A 211 -0.49 0.66 -14.41
C ALA A 211 -0.31 -0.62 -13.59
N ARG A 212 0.18 -0.46 -12.36
CA ARG A 212 0.38 -1.57 -11.41
C ARG A 212 -0.89 -2.36 -11.07
N SER A 213 -2.05 -1.75 -11.26
CA SER A 213 -3.35 -2.38 -10.98
C SER A 213 -3.82 -3.35 -12.08
N ASN A 214 -3.28 -3.22 -13.30
CA ASN A 214 -3.77 -4.00 -14.44
C ASN A 214 -2.67 -4.63 -15.31
N THR A 215 -1.42 -4.63 -14.86
CA THR A 215 -0.30 -5.09 -15.68
C THR A 215 0.50 -6.17 -14.98
N GLN A 216 0.64 -7.31 -15.64
CA GLN A 216 1.49 -8.41 -15.21
C GLN A 216 2.66 -8.62 -16.16
N ALA A 217 3.80 -9.02 -15.61
CA ALA A 217 4.99 -9.39 -16.37
C ALA A 217 5.34 -10.86 -16.12
N ARG A 218 5.51 -11.64 -17.17
CA ARG A 218 6.04 -13.00 -17.10
C ARG A 218 7.54 -13.00 -17.41
N ILE A 219 8.30 -13.50 -16.47
CA ILE A 219 9.74 -13.65 -16.57
C ILE A 219 10.06 -15.13 -16.78
N THR A 220 10.95 -15.40 -17.71
CA THR A 220 11.43 -16.76 -18.01
C THR A 220 12.93 -16.70 -18.26
N ASN A 221 13.70 -17.53 -17.55
CA ASN A 221 15.17 -17.54 -17.60
C ASN A 221 15.83 -16.15 -17.36
N GLY A 222 15.22 -15.30 -16.54
CA GLY A 222 15.73 -13.96 -16.27
C GLY A 222 15.47 -12.92 -17.37
N GLU A 223 14.67 -13.25 -18.36
CA GLU A 223 14.24 -12.34 -19.43
C GLU A 223 12.74 -12.08 -19.34
N LEU A 224 12.31 -10.89 -19.72
CA LEU A 224 10.90 -10.54 -19.84
C LEU A 224 10.31 -11.22 -21.09
N PHE A 225 9.48 -12.24 -20.86
CA PHE A 225 8.91 -13.06 -21.91
C PHE A 225 7.60 -12.50 -22.47
N TYR A 226 6.70 -12.03 -21.61
CA TYR A 226 5.55 -11.22 -22.01
C TYR A 226 5.14 -10.23 -20.93
N VAL A 227 4.43 -9.20 -21.36
CA VAL A 227 3.62 -8.34 -20.50
C VAL A 227 2.16 -8.58 -20.86
N GLN A 228 1.30 -8.68 -19.87
CA GLN A 228 -0.15 -8.76 -20.04
C GLN A 228 -0.81 -7.56 -19.39
N ARG A 229 -1.67 -6.87 -20.13
CA ARG A 229 -2.47 -5.75 -19.66
C ARG A 229 -3.94 -6.13 -19.68
N PHE A 230 -4.60 -5.92 -18.55
CA PHE A 230 -6.01 -6.24 -18.36
C PHE A 230 -6.88 -4.99 -18.45
N TYR A 231 -8.17 -5.20 -18.73
CA TYR A 231 -9.16 -4.14 -18.60
C TYR A 231 -9.27 -3.69 -17.13
N MET A 232 -9.45 -2.39 -16.95
CA MET A 232 -9.85 -1.79 -15.66
C MET A 232 -11.21 -1.15 -15.88
N PRO A 233 -12.22 -1.48 -15.04
CA PRO A 233 -13.55 -0.89 -15.09
C PRO A 233 -13.56 0.61 -14.79
#